data_a779dd30a9de18531765b19e20c82115
#
_entry.id   a779dd30a9de18531765b19e20c82115
#
_cell.length_a   1.000
_cell.length_b   1.000
_cell.length_c   1.000
_cell.angle_alpha   90.00
_cell.angle_beta   90.00
_cell.angle_gamma   90.00
#
_symmetry.space_group_name_H-M   'P 1'
#
loop_
_entity.id
_entity.type
_entity.pdbx_description
1 polymer ?
#
loop_
_entity_poly.entity_id
_entity_poly.type
_entity_poly.pdbx_seq_one_letter_code
_entity_poly.pdbx_strand_id
1 'polypeptide(L)'
;MAPQTLYDKLWASHTVHAEDDGTTLLYIDRHLVHEVTSAQAFEGLRLASRKVWRPESIVATADHNTPTKDWDQGIADPTARVQVDALDANLRDLGAKAYFPFRDRNQGIVHVIGPEQGATLPGMTVVCGDSHTSTHGAFACLAHGIGTSEVEHVFATQCLLTNKARNMLVLVEGRLPRGVTAKDVALAIIGRIGRASCRERV
;
A
#
# COMPACT_ATOMS: atom_id res chain seq x y z
N MET A 1 -12.54 -29.70 7.58
CA MET A 1 -11.40 -28.79 7.39
C MET A 1 -11.11 -28.10 8.72
N ALA A 2 -9.85 -27.91 9.06
CA ALA A 2 -9.49 -27.16 10.27
C ALA A 2 -9.98 -25.69 10.16
N PRO A 3 -10.36 -25.04 11.27
CA PRO A 3 -10.70 -23.62 11.26
C PRO A 3 -9.54 -22.77 10.72
N GLN A 4 -9.85 -21.79 9.89
CA GLN A 4 -8.88 -20.87 9.32
C GLN A 4 -9.26 -19.43 9.65
N THR A 5 -8.25 -18.59 9.92
CA THR A 5 -8.44 -17.15 10.06
C THR A 5 -8.76 -16.51 8.68
N LEU A 6 -9.28 -15.28 8.68
CA LEU A 6 -9.43 -14.53 7.44
C LEU A 6 -8.07 -14.36 6.73
N TYR A 7 -7.00 -14.09 7.49
CA TYR A 7 -5.65 -13.99 6.97
C TYR A 7 -5.21 -15.27 6.24
N ASP A 8 -5.44 -16.45 6.85
CA ASP A 8 -5.08 -17.72 6.22
C ASP A 8 -5.83 -17.95 4.91
N LYS A 9 -7.11 -17.57 4.86
CA LYS A 9 -7.95 -17.70 3.66
C LYS A 9 -7.46 -16.78 2.54
N LEU A 10 -7.20 -15.51 2.85
CA LEU A 10 -6.70 -14.54 1.89
C LEU A 10 -5.31 -14.92 1.38
N TRP A 11 -4.43 -15.36 2.29
CA TRP A 11 -3.12 -15.84 1.89
C TRP A 11 -3.22 -17.01 0.93
N ALA A 12 -3.96 -18.04 1.27
CA ALA A 12 -4.10 -19.24 0.46
C ALA A 12 -4.72 -18.94 -0.92
N SER A 13 -5.70 -18.03 -0.99
CA SER A 13 -6.36 -17.69 -2.26
C SER A 13 -5.49 -16.85 -3.21
N HIS A 14 -4.43 -16.20 -2.70
CA HIS A 14 -3.53 -15.37 -3.50
C HIS A 14 -2.12 -15.95 -3.64
N THR A 15 -1.84 -17.09 -3.03
CA THR A 15 -0.57 -17.79 -3.21
C THR A 15 -0.47 -18.33 -4.63
N VAL A 16 0.48 -17.83 -5.40
CA VAL A 16 0.82 -18.31 -6.74
C VAL A 16 1.77 -19.49 -6.65
N HIS A 17 2.80 -19.35 -5.82
CA HIS A 17 3.83 -20.37 -5.59
C HIS A 17 4.40 -20.20 -4.18
N ALA A 18 4.77 -21.30 -3.56
CA ALA A 18 5.47 -21.33 -2.29
C ALA A 18 6.71 -22.21 -2.42
N GLU A 19 7.86 -21.66 -2.00
CA GLU A 19 9.13 -22.39 -1.96
C GLU A 19 9.25 -23.21 -0.67
N ASP A 20 10.17 -24.17 -0.67
CA ASP A 20 10.42 -25.06 0.48
C ASP A 20 10.93 -24.29 1.73
N ASP A 21 11.57 -23.14 1.55
CA ASP A 21 12.05 -22.27 2.62
C ASP A 21 10.96 -21.39 3.23
N GLY A 22 9.72 -21.45 2.71
CA GLY A 22 8.57 -20.68 3.13
C GLY A 22 8.38 -19.35 2.39
N THR A 23 9.31 -18.99 1.50
CA THR A 23 9.14 -17.83 0.60
C THR A 23 7.93 -18.07 -0.30
N THR A 24 7.05 -17.08 -0.39
CA THR A 24 5.81 -17.20 -1.15
C THR A 24 5.71 -16.08 -2.18
N LEU A 25 5.36 -16.46 -3.40
CA LEU A 25 4.95 -15.53 -4.45
C LEU A 25 3.45 -15.26 -4.29
N LEU A 26 3.12 -14.08 -3.77
CA LEU A 26 1.75 -13.66 -3.47
C LEU A 26 1.23 -12.75 -4.58
N TYR A 27 0.13 -13.11 -5.22
CA TYR A 27 -0.54 -12.27 -6.22
C TYR A 27 -1.12 -11.01 -5.58
N ILE A 28 -1.00 -9.87 -6.26
CA ILE A 28 -1.47 -8.57 -5.80
C ILE A 28 -2.61 -8.07 -6.68
N ASP A 29 -3.79 -7.86 -6.08
CA ASP A 29 -4.96 -7.35 -6.80
C ASP A 29 -4.88 -5.86 -7.07
N ARG A 30 -4.36 -5.08 -6.10
CA ARG A 30 -4.34 -3.63 -6.15
C ARG A 30 -2.98 -3.07 -5.74
N HIS A 31 -2.44 -2.19 -6.56
CA HIS A 31 -1.25 -1.43 -6.26
C HIS A 31 -1.62 0.06 -6.10
N LEU A 32 -1.56 0.56 -4.88
CA LEU A 32 -1.71 1.98 -4.60
C LEU A 32 -0.36 2.67 -4.79
N VAL A 33 -0.35 3.78 -5.52
CA VAL A 33 0.89 4.44 -5.96
C VAL A 33 0.85 5.93 -5.63
N HIS A 34 1.96 6.44 -5.10
CA HIS A 34 2.19 7.86 -4.87
C HIS A 34 3.62 8.26 -5.26
N GLU A 35 3.95 9.55 -5.16
CA GLU A 35 5.18 10.12 -5.71
C GLU A 35 6.48 9.69 -5.00
N VAL A 36 6.43 9.31 -3.72
CA VAL A 36 7.66 9.13 -2.92
C VAL A 36 8.47 7.92 -3.37
N THR A 37 7.81 6.80 -3.68
CA THR A 37 8.49 5.52 -3.99
C THR A 37 8.39 5.12 -5.46
N SER A 38 7.52 5.74 -6.24
CA SER A 38 7.22 5.29 -7.60
C SER A 38 8.27 5.72 -8.64
N ALA A 39 8.88 6.90 -8.51
CA ALA A 39 9.78 7.43 -9.53
C ALA A 39 10.98 6.49 -9.78
N GLN A 40 11.61 6.01 -8.71
CA GLN A 40 12.74 5.08 -8.79
C GLN A 40 12.32 3.70 -9.31
N ALA A 41 11.13 3.23 -8.93
CA ALA A 41 10.60 1.95 -9.41
C ALA A 41 10.33 2.00 -10.92
N PHE A 42 9.76 3.07 -11.44
CA PHE A 42 9.60 3.27 -12.89
C PHE A 42 10.93 3.38 -13.62
N GLU A 43 11.92 4.04 -13.02
CA GLU A 43 13.28 4.11 -13.59
C GLU A 43 13.93 2.73 -13.64
N GLY A 44 13.83 1.93 -12.58
CA GLY A 44 14.32 0.55 -12.57
C GLY A 44 13.70 -0.30 -13.69
N LEU A 45 12.40 -0.18 -13.92
CA LEU A 45 11.73 -0.85 -15.04
C LEU A 45 12.29 -0.43 -16.40
N ARG A 46 12.53 0.88 -16.61
CA ARG A 46 13.10 1.39 -17.86
C ARG A 46 14.51 0.84 -18.08
N LEU A 47 15.37 0.89 -17.07
CA LEU A 47 16.73 0.37 -17.12
C LEU A 47 16.76 -1.14 -17.41
N ALA A 48 15.83 -1.89 -16.84
CA ALA A 48 15.68 -3.32 -17.09
C ALA A 48 14.91 -3.67 -18.38
N SER A 49 14.49 -2.66 -19.17
CA SER A 49 13.65 -2.84 -20.37
C SER A 49 12.37 -3.63 -20.08
N ARG A 50 11.79 -3.45 -18.89
CA ARG A 50 10.54 -4.10 -18.45
C ARG A 50 9.38 -3.12 -18.51
N LYS A 51 8.18 -3.67 -18.67
CA LYS A 51 6.92 -2.90 -18.65
C LYS A 51 6.14 -3.24 -17.38
N VAL A 52 5.26 -2.35 -16.98
CA VAL A 52 4.24 -2.66 -15.98
C VAL A 52 3.34 -3.76 -16.54
N TRP A 53 3.21 -4.86 -15.78
CA TRP A 53 2.47 -6.04 -16.22
C TRP A 53 0.96 -5.79 -16.31
N ARG A 54 0.40 -5.11 -15.30
CA ARG A 54 -1.05 -4.90 -15.18
C ARG A 54 -1.38 -3.47 -14.78
N PRO A 55 -1.33 -2.50 -15.72
CA PRO A 55 -1.59 -1.08 -15.43
C PRO A 55 -2.95 -0.81 -14.78
N GLU A 56 -3.97 -1.61 -15.06
CA GLU A 56 -5.32 -1.49 -14.50
C GLU A 56 -5.39 -1.85 -13.00
N SER A 57 -4.38 -2.49 -12.45
CA SER A 57 -4.29 -2.74 -11.01
C SER A 57 -3.87 -1.51 -10.22
N ILE A 58 -3.31 -0.51 -10.90
CA ILE A 58 -2.79 0.71 -10.28
C ILE A 58 -3.92 1.69 -10.02
N VAL A 59 -3.92 2.23 -8.79
CA VAL A 59 -4.64 3.45 -8.41
C VAL A 59 -3.64 4.41 -7.81
N ALA A 60 -3.52 5.58 -8.37
CA ALA A 60 -2.47 6.52 -8.03
C ALA A 60 -2.99 7.92 -7.70
N THR A 61 -2.28 8.60 -6.81
CA THR A 61 -2.54 9.98 -6.45
C THR A 61 -1.26 10.67 -5.99
N ALA A 62 -1.18 12.00 -6.17
CA ALA A 62 -0.20 12.79 -5.46
C ALA A 62 -0.66 12.96 -4.00
N ASP A 63 0.18 12.63 -3.03
CA ASP A 63 -0.21 12.50 -1.63
C ASP A 63 0.74 13.24 -0.67
N HIS A 64 1.99 12.79 -0.58
CA HIS A 64 2.94 13.22 0.46
C HIS A 64 3.55 14.61 0.22
N ASN A 65 3.78 14.97 -1.02
CA ASN A 65 4.48 16.20 -1.42
C ASN A 65 3.54 17.30 -1.92
N THR A 66 2.30 17.25 -1.50
CA THR A 66 1.30 18.26 -1.84
C THR A 66 1.10 19.25 -0.69
N PRO A 67 1.00 20.57 -0.94
CA PRO A 67 0.82 21.55 0.11
C PRO A 67 -0.56 21.43 0.74
N THR A 68 -0.65 21.73 2.04
CA THR A 68 -1.92 21.80 2.79
C THR A 68 -2.47 23.23 2.90
N LYS A 69 -1.66 24.23 2.49
CA LYS A 69 -2.04 25.64 2.42
C LYS A 69 -1.69 26.18 1.05
N ASP A 70 -2.46 27.15 0.58
CA ASP A 70 -2.20 27.86 -0.69
C ASP A 70 -1.99 26.90 -1.87
N TRP A 71 -2.65 25.75 -1.85
CA TRP A 71 -2.45 24.69 -2.86
C TRP A 71 -2.88 25.11 -4.26
N ASP A 72 -3.71 26.15 -4.37
CA ASP A 72 -4.05 26.84 -5.61
C ASP A 72 -2.86 27.57 -6.26
N GLN A 73 -1.83 27.90 -5.47
CA GLN A 73 -0.59 28.50 -5.95
C GLN A 73 0.43 27.45 -6.45
N GLY A 74 0.18 26.16 -6.19
CA GLY A 74 1.06 25.07 -6.60
C GLY A 74 2.01 24.61 -5.50
N ILE A 75 2.97 23.79 -5.89
CA ILE A 75 3.98 23.22 -4.99
C ILE A 75 5.20 24.15 -4.99
N ALA A 76 5.40 24.87 -3.89
CA ALA A 76 6.50 25.83 -3.77
C ALA A 76 7.87 25.14 -3.58
N ASP A 77 7.91 24.05 -2.81
CA ASP A 77 9.15 23.28 -2.60
C ASP A 77 9.62 22.61 -3.88
N PRO A 78 10.86 22.87 -4.37
CA PRO A 78 11.34 22.32 -5.61
C PRO A 78 11.49 20.81 -5.60
N THR A 79 11.89 20.22 -4.46
CA THR A 79 12.07 18.76 -4.32
C THR A 79 10.74 18.05 -4.36
N ALA A 80 9.75 18.55 -3.62
CA ALA A 80 8.39 18.05 -3.64
C ALA A 80 7.79 18.12 -5.05
N ARG A 81 8.00 19.26 -5.74
CA ARG A 81 7.51 19.44 -7.12
C ARG A 81 8.09 18.42 -8.08
N VAL A 82 9.41 18.21 -8.07
CA VAL A 82 10.07 17.24 -8.94
C VAL A 82 9.49 15.82 -8.75
N GLN A 83 9.19 15.42 -7.52
CA GLN A 83 8.62 14.10 -7.25
C GLN A 83 7.19 13.98 -7.79
N VAL A 84 6.36 15.00 -7.59
CA VAL A 84 4.98 15.01 -8.11
C VAL A 84 4.97 15.06 -9.64
N ASP A 85 5.84 15.87 -10.25
CA ASP A 85 5.98 15.96 -11.71
C ASP A 85 6.45 14.62 -12.30
N ALA A 86 7.36 13.91 -11.62
CA ALA A 86 7.80 12.58 -12.03
C ALA A 86 6.67 11.54 -11.95
N LEU A 87 5.84 11.59 -10.90
CA LEU A 87 4.65 10.75 -10.81
C LEU A 87 3.70 11.02 -11.99
N ASP A 88 3.40 12.29 -12.25
CA ASP A 88 2.50 12.71 -13.34
C ASP A 88 3.01 12.21 -14.70
N ALA A 89 4.29 12.44 -15.00
CA ALA A 89 4.91 11.99 -16.23
C ALA A 89 4.86 10.47 -16.40
N ASN A 90 5.24 9.72 -15.36
CA ASN A 90 5.26 8.26 -15.40
C ASN A 90 3.86 7.65 -15.60
N LEU A 91 2.85 8.19 -14.91
CA LEU A 91 1.50 7.65 -15.00
C LEU A 91 0.78 8.03 -16.28
N ARG A 92 1.08 9.19 -16.86
CA ARG A 92 0.61 9.57 -18.22
C ARG A 92 1.25 8.70 -19.28
N ASP A 93 2.55 8.48 -19.22
CA ASP A 93 3.26 7.60 -20.14
C ASP A 93 2.74 6.16 -20.08
N LEU A 94 2.45 5.68 -18.87
CA LEU A 94 1.81 4.38 -18.64
C LEU A 94 0.37 4.30 -19.17
N GLY A 95 -0.32 5.42 -19.34
CA GLY A 95 -1.74 5.46 -19.65
C GLY A 95 -2.63 4.96 -18.50
N ALA A 96 -2.23 5.24 -17.26
CA ALA A 96 -2.95 4.82 -16.07
C ALA A 96 -4.37 5.41 -16.03
N LYS A 97 -5.39 4.54 -15.89
CA LYS A 97 -6.80 4.95 -15.93
C LYS A 97 -7.30 5.54 -14.61
N ALA A 98 -6.77 5.06 -13.50
CA ALA A 98 -7.14 5.50 -12.16
C ALA A 98 -5.98 6.31 -11.54
N TYR A 99 -5.77 7.50 -12.08
CA TYR A 99 -4.78 8.45 -11.58
C TYR A 99 -5.45 9.79 -11.25
N PHE A 100 -5.24 10.26 -10.03
CA PHE A 100 -5.75 11.52 -9.49
C PHE A 100 -4.56 12.46 -9.23
N PRO A 101 -4.19 13.30 -10.22
CA PRO A 101 -3.05 14.20 -10.10
C PRO A 101 -3.28 15.28 -9.05
N PHE A 102 -2.23 16.02 -8.70
CA PHE A 102 -2.34 17.19 -7.85
C PHE A 102 -3.40 18.15 -8.39
N ARG A 103 -4.31 18.60 -7.51
CA ARG A 103 -5.50 19.41 -7.80
C ARG A 103 -6.65 18.69 -8.49
N ASP A 104 -6.58 17.40 -8.73
CA ASP A 104 -7.78 16.66 -9.14
C ASP A 104 -8.81 16.68 -8.00
N ARG A 105 -10.10 16.72 -8.34
CA ARG A 105 -11.18 16.70 -7.35
C ARG A 105 -11.22 15.44 -6.49
N ASN A 106 -10.68 14.34 -6.97
CA ASN A 106 -10.61 13.06 -6.28
C ASN A 106 -9.21 12.79 -5.70
N GLN A 107 -8.28 13.75 -5.81
CA GLN A 107 -6.97 13.65 -5.18
C GLN A 107 -7.12 13.66 -3.66
N GLY A 108 -6.30 12.89 -2.98
CA GLY A 108 -6.26 12.86 -1.52
C GLY A 108 -5.22 11.87 -1.01
N ILE A 109 -5.26 11.61 0.28
CA ILE A 109 -4.38 10.63 0.92
C ILE A 109 -4.63 9.25 0.29
N VAL A 110 -3.58 8.59 -0.17
CA VAL A 110 -3.67 7.33 -0.93
C VAL A 110 -4.48 6.25 -0.21
N HIS A 111 -4.34 6.16 1.12
CA HIS A 111 -5.07 5.18 1.93
C HIS A 111 -6.52 5.58 2.24
N VAL A 112 -6.90 6.81 1.93
CA VAL A 112 -8.28 7.30 2.04
C VAL A 112 -8.99 7.15 0.71
N ILE A 113 -8.37 7.57 -0.39
CA ILE A 113 -8.98 7.47 -1.71
C ILE A 113 -9.21 6.02 -2.16
N GLY A 114 -8.34 5.09 -1.73
CA GLY A 114 -8.49 3.67 -2.04
C GLY A 114 -9.90 3.14 -1.70
N PRO A 115 -10.32 3.19 -0.44
CA PRO A 115 -11.68 2.78 -0.04
C PRO A 115 -12.77 3.74 -0.54
N GLU A 116 -12.58 5.05 -0.52
CA GLU A 116 -13.60 6.03 -0.94
C GLU A 116 -13.97 5.90 -2.42
N GLN A 117 -13.01 5.58 -3.29
CA GLN A 117 -13.24 5.35 -4.71
C GLN A 117 -13.61 3.89 -5.04
N GLY A 118 -13.79 3.05 -4.02
CA GLY A 118 -14.08 1.62 -4.21
C GLY A 118 -12.92 0.84 -4.84
N ALA A 119 -11.71 1.35 -4.73
CA ALA A 119 -10.52 0.74 -5.33
C ALA A 119 -9.93 -0.39 -4.48
N THR A 120 -10.20 -0.37 -3.17
CA THR A 120 -9.80 -1.42 -2.22
C THR A 120 -11.03 -2.03 -1.60
N LEU A 121 -11.23 -3.33 -1.81
CA LEU A 121 -12.44 -4.07 -1.44
C LEU A 121 -12.09 -5.28 -0.56
N PRO A 122 -13.02 -5.74 0.28
CA PRO A 122 -12.83 -6.96 1.06
C PRO A 122 -12.36 -8.13 0.19
N GLY A 123 -11.40 -8.88 0.68
CA GLY A 123 -10.86 -10.04 -0.02
C GLY A 123 -9.67 -9.77 -0.93
N MET A 124 -9.33 -8.51 -1.19
CA MET A 124 -8.19 -8.14 -2.03
C MET A 124 -6.85 -8.21 -1.29
N THR A 125 -5.80 -8.47 -2.05
CA THR A 125 -4.41 -8.15 -1.69
C THR A 125 -4.06 -6.75 -2.18
N VAL A 126 -3.48 -5.92 -1.31
CA VAL A 126 -3.17 -4.51 -1.58
C VAL A 126 -1.72 -4.23 -1.22
N VAL A 127 -0.99 -3.55 -2.09
CA VAL A 127 0.34 -3.02 -1.76
C VAL A 127 0.44 -1.53 -2.03
N CYS A 128 1.33 -0.88 -1.31
CA CYS A 128 1.73 0.51 -1.52
C CYS A 128 3.15 0.71 -0.99
N GLY A 129 3.89 1.60 -1.59
CA GLY A 129 5.21 2.02 -1.09
C GLY A 129 5.14 2.92 0.15
N ASP A 130 4.23 2.62 1.07
CA ASP A 130 3.93 3.38 2.30
C ASP A 130 3.73 2.45 3.50
N SER A 131 4.24 2.85 4.66
CA SER A 131 4.18 2.07 5.89
C SER A 131 2.77 1.93 6.49
N HIS A 132 1.80 2.77 6.09
CA HIS A 132 0.44 2.75 6.61
C HIS A 132 -0.51 1.84 5.80
N THR A 133 0.00 1.12 4.81
CA THR A 133 -0.79 0.28 3.90
C THR A 133 -1.60 -0.79 4.64
N SER A 134 -1.08 -1.33 5.74
CA SER A 134 -1.79 -2.32 6.56
C SER A 134 -3.14 -1.84 7.11
N THR A 135 -3.40 -0.52 7.11
CA THR A 135 -4.69 0.08 7.48
C THR A 135 -5.86 -0.48 6.65
N HIS A 136 -5.62 -0.88 5.41
CA HIS A 136 -6.65 -1.52 4.57
C HIS A 136 -7.13 -2.87 5.11
N GLY A 137 -6.42 -3.46 6.08
CA GLY A 137 -6.91 -4.61 6.85
C GLY A 137 -8.23 -4.35 7.56
N ALA A 138 -8.55 -3.09 7.92
CA ALA A 138 -9.85 -2.70 8.46
C ALA A 138 -11.02 -2.94 7.49
N PHE A 139 -10.73 -3.03 6.19
CA PHE A 139 -11.67 -3.36 5.11
C PHE A 139 -11.57 -4.82 4.67
N ALA A 140 -10.99 -5.69 5.50
CA ALA A 140 -10.75 -7.10 5.19
C ALA A 140 -9.88 -7.32 3.94
N CYS A 141 -8.91 -6.43 3.69
CA CYS A 141 -7.85 -6.63 2.71
C CYS A 141 -6.63 -7.28 3.38
N LEU A 142 -5.87 -8.05 2.61
CA LEU A 142 -4.50 -8.42 2.97
C LEU A 142 -3.56 -7.36 2.38
N ALA A 143 -3.07 -6.44 3.22
CA ALA A 143 -2.40 -5.25 2.75
C ALA A 143 -0.98 -5.11 3.33
N HIS A 144 -0.01 -4.83 2.45
CA HIS A 144 1.40 -4.73 2.79
C HIS A 144 2.01 -3.40 2.34
N GLY A 145 2.69 -2.73 3.28
CA GLY A 145 3.64 -1.67 2.96
C GLY A 145 4.92 -2.28 2.42
N ILE A 146 5.41 -1.83 1.28
CA ILE A 146 6.54 -2.39 0.57
C ILE A 146 7.60 -1.34 0.24
N GLY A 147 8.84 -1.76 0.07
CA GLY A 147 9.95 -0.89 -0.32
C GLY A 147 9.97 -0.61 -1.83
N THR A 148 10.78 0.37 -2.23
CA THR A 148 10.86 0.82 -3.64
C THR A 148 11.22 -0.31 -4.62
N SER A 149 12.14 -1.20 -4.26
CA SER A 149 12.51 -2.35 -5.08
C SER A 149 11.38 -3.38 -5.19
N GLU A 150 10.59 -3.54 -4.13
CA GLU A 150 9.39 -4.38 -4.16
C GLU A 150 8.27 -3.74 -5.01
N VAL A 151 8.16 -2.39 -5.01
CA VAL A 151 7.25 -1.65 -5.91
C VAL A 151 7.59 -1.97 -7.37
N GLU A 152 8.89 -1.88 -7.74
CA GLU A 152 9.37 -2.25 -9.07
C GLU A 152 9.03 -3.71 -9.42
N HIS A 153 9.28 -4.62 -8.47
CA HIS A 153 8.98 -6.04 -8.67
C HIS A 153 7.49 -6.29 -8.91
N VAL A 154 6.62 -5.69 -8.10
CA VAL A 154 5.17 -5.82 -8.27
C VAL A 154 4.69 -5.17 -9.57
N PHE A 155 5.26 -4.05 -9.99
CA PHE A 155 4.96 -3.49 -11.31
C PHE A 155 5.27 -4.46 -12.44
N ALA A 156 6.42 -5.15 -12.36
CA ALA A 156 6.87 -6.07 -13.40
C ALA A 156 6.11 -7.40 -13.42
N THR A 157 5.64 -7.90 -12.27
CA THR A 157 5.18 -9.29 -12.09
C THR A 157 3.76 -9.43 -11.55
N GLN A 158 3.18 -8.38 -11.02
CA GLN A 158 1.94 -8.37 -10.24
C GLN A 158 2.00 -9.24 -8.97
N CYS A 159 3.17 -9.61 -8.52
CA CYS A 159 3.37 -10.48 -7.37
C CYS A 159 4.35 -9.86 -6.36
N LEU A 160 4.18 -10.20 -5.10
CA LEU A 160 5.09 -9.87 -4.00
C LEU A 160 5.77 -11.14 -3.50
N LEU A 161 7.11 -11.11 -3.38
CA LEU A 161 7.86 -12.14 -2.67
C LEU A 161 7.87 -11.82 -1.18
N THR A 162 7.29 -12.71 -0.37
CA THR A 162 7.20 -12.49 1.08
C THR A 162 6.95 -13.81 1.82
N ASN A 163 7.15 -13.79 3.12
CA ASN A 163 6.88 -14.95 3.99
C ASN A 163 5.56 -14.77 4.72
N LYS A 164 4.85 -15.88 4.92
CA LYS A 164 3.61 -15.87 5.69
C LYS A 164 3.89 -15.51 7.15
N ALA A 165 3.27 -14.42 7.63
CA ALA A 165 3.33 -14.05 9.04
C ALA A 165 2.54 -15.04 9.91
N ARG A 166 2.92 -15.15 11.18
CA ARG A 166 2.15 -15.90 12.18
C ARG A 166 0.93 -15.11 12.61
N ASN A 167 -0.17 -15.82 12.88
CA ASN A 167 -1.36 -15.20 13.47
C ASN A 167 -1.08 -14.76 14.90
N MET A 168 -1.48 -13.54 15.26
CA MET A 168 -1.41 -12.99 16.60
C MET A 168 -2.79 -12.51 17.01
N LEU A 169 -3.27 -12.94 18.18
CA LEU A 169 -4.49 -12.42 18.79
C LEU A 169 -4.14 -11.28 19.74
N VAL A 170 -4.69 -10.10 19.49
CA VAL A 170 -4.67 -8.97 20.42
C VAL A 170 -6.08 -8.81 21.00
N LEU A 171 -6.26 -9.12 22.28
CA LEU A 171 -7.53 -8.98 22.96
C LEU A 171 -7.57 -7.66 23.73
N VAL A 172 -8.54 -6.81 23.40
CA VAL A 172 -8.80 -5.54 24.09
C VAL A 172 -10.09 -5.68 24.87
N GLU A 173 -9.99 -5.68 26.20
CA GLU A 173 -11.12 -5.87 27.12
C GLU A 173 -11.51 -4.57 27.81
N GLY A 174 -12.77 -4.44 28.21
CA GLY A 174 -13.31 -3.32 28.96
C GLY A 174 -14.02 -2.30 28.09
N ARG A 175 -14.14 -1.08 28.62
CA ARG A 175 -14.77 0.06 27.93
C ARG A 175 -13.80 1.22 27.84
N LEU A 176 -13.80 1.90 26.72
CA LEU A 176 -12.99 3.11 26.54
C LEU A 176 -13.56 4.22 27.45
N PRO A 177 -12.72 4.87 28.28
CA PRO A 177 -13.15 6.03 29.05
C PRO A 177 -13.44 7.23 28.13
N ARG A 178 -14.15 8.21 28.68
CA ARG A 178 -14.44 9.44 27.93
C ARG A 178 -13.14 10.12 27.46
N GLY A 179 -13.08 10.49 26.21
CA GLY A 179 -11.91 11.15 25.59
C GLY A 179 -10.88 10.19 24.98
N VAL A 180 -11.03 8.87 25.18
CA VAL A 180 -10.20 7.85 24.52
C VAL A 180 -10.88 7.35 23.25
N THR A 181 -10.14 7.30 22.15
CA THR A 181 -10.61 6.90 20.84
C THR A 181 -9.99 5.57 20.38
N ALA A 182 -10.50 5.01 19.30
CA ALA A 182 -9.90 3.82 18.67
C ALA A 182 -8.43 4.05 18.27
N LYS A 183 -8.06 5.29 17.91
CA LYS A 183 -6.67 5.64 17.59
C LYS A 183 -5.76 5.48 18.82
N ASP A 184 -6.21 5.88 19.99
CA ASP A 184 -5.43 5.72 21.22
C ASP A 184 -5.19 4.23 21.53
N VAL A 185 -6.19 3.39 21.30
CA VAL A 185 -6.05 1.92 21.44
C VAL A 185 -5.02 1.38 20.44
N ALA A 186 -5.11 1.77 19.16
CA ALA A 186 -4.16 1.34 18.16
C ALA A 186 -2.72 1.77 18.49
N LEU A 187 -2.54 3.02 18.94
CA LEU A 187 -1.23 3.53 19.36
C LEU A 187 -0.70 2.80 20.60
N ALA A 188 -1.55 2.47 21.55
CA ALA A 188 -1.17 1.69 22.73
C ALA A 188 -0.72 0.26 22.35
N ILE A 189 -1.41 -0.39 21.42
CA ILE A 189 -1.03 -1.70 20.86
C ILE A 189 0.35 -1.60 20.21
N ILE A 190 0.54 -0.64 19.30
CA ILE A 190 1.83 -0.42 18.62
C ILE A 190 2.94 -0.13 19.62
N GLY A 191 2.68 0.69 20.63
CA GLY A 191 3.65 1.02 21.66
C GLY A 191 4.10 -0.19 22.51
N ARG A 192 3.23 -1.18 22.70
CA ARG A 192 3.55 -2.40 23.46
C ARG A 192 4.21 -3.49 22.60
N ILE A 193 3.74 -3.69 21.39
CA ILE A 193 4.17 -4.78 20.51
C ILE A 193 5.31 -4.35 19.59
N GLY A 194 5.39 -3.06 19.25
CA GLY A 194 6.32 -2.49 18.27
C GLY A 194 5.77 -2.58 16.83
N ARG A 195 6.19 -1.65 15.99
CA ARG A 195 5.73 -1.55 14.59
C ARG A 195 6.35 -2.62 13.69
N ALA A 196 7.61 -2.95 13.93
CA ALA A 196 8.37 -3.89 13.11
C ALA A 196 8.23 -5.34 13.55
N SER A 197 7.75 -5.58 14.77
CA SER A 197 7.67 -6.92 15.36
C SER A 197 6.67 -7.83 14.64
N CYS A 198 5.76 -7.27 13.88
CA CYS A 198 4.87 -8.06 13.04
C CYS A 198 5.59 -8.74 11.85
N ARG A 199 6.81 -8.31 11.52
CA ARG A 199 7.56 -8.84 10.38
C ARG A 199 8.74 -9.75 10.73
N GLU A 200 9.35 -9.60 11.90
CA GLU A 200 10.71 -10.13 12.04
C GLU A 200 11.09 -10.83 13.33
N ARG A 201 10.30 -10.82 14.38
CA ARG A 201 10.79 -11.41 15.62
C ARG A 201 9.74 -12.20 16.38
N VAL A 202 9.82 -13.45 16.22
CA VAL A 202 9.82 -14.40 17.34
C VAL A 202 10.92 -15.42 17.07
#